data_a10f869d224cf2f361423064ed48624e
#
_entry.id   a10f869d224cf2f361423064ed48624e
#
_cell.length_a   1.000
_cell.length_b   1.000
_cell.length_c   1.000
_cell.angle_alpha   90.00
_cell.angle_beta   90.00
_cell.angle_gamma   90.00
#
_symmetry.space_group_name_H-M   'P 1'
#
loop_
_entity.id
_entity.type
_entity.pdbx_description
1 polymer ?
#
loop_
_entity_poly.entity_id
_entity_poly.type
_entity_poly.pdbx_seq_one_letter_code
_entity_poly.pdbx_strand_id
1 'polypeptide(L)'
;MTFARSTAFLVLACATALVLPPAAMAQKPARKKEKQAAPEVLYAQRPEALRFADDLAERRGLDREWVRQAIGQARFLPQVPRLMLPAPRGTAKNWTAYRARFVEPVRIRAGVRFWNEHADTLARAEREYGVPAAIIVGILGVETLYGQHMGGFRVMDALATLAFDFPAAHPRATERQAFFRGELEQFLTLADRVGTDPFALRGSYAGAMGMGQFMPTSWARWAVDFDGDGRIDLFNSPADAIGSVANYFQAHGWVSGLPTHYAVAFDEGSLRLPELLAPDILPSFTATGMQELGARPLPADGAAIQPDAAGPLALIELQNGSAPAAYVAGTRNFYVVTRYNWSSYYAMAVIELGREVAAAR
;
A
#
# COMPACT_ATOMS: atom_id res chain seq x y z
N MET A 1 -12.61 -69.86 -22.26
CA MET A 1 -13.08 -70.43 -20.97
C MET A 1 -13.47 -69.25 -20.12
N THR A 2 -14.70 -68.77 -20.29
CA THR A 2 -15.92 -69.05 -19.52
C THR A 2 -15.68 -69.08 -17.99
N PHE A 3 -16.18 -68.12 -17.27
CA PHE A 3 -17.41 -68.23 -16.50
C PHE A 3 -17.83 -66.86 -15.89
N ALA A 4 -19.03 -66.47 -16.21
CA ALA A 4 -19.87 -65.48 -15.56
C ALA A 4 -20.58 -66.06 -14.32
N ARG A 5 -21.06 -65.18 -13.43
CA ARG A 5 -22.29 -65.27 -12.63
C ARG A 5 -22.32 -64.13 -11.62
N SER A 6 -23.13 -63.10 -11.78
CA SER A 6 -24.58 -62.98 -11.57
C SER A 6 -25.00 -62.84 -10.11
N THR A 7 -25.54 -61.66 -9.82
CA THR A 7 -26.72 -61.27 -9.06
C THR A 7 -26.93 -61.76 -7.63
N ALA A 8 -27.16 -60.76 -6.74
CA ALA A 8 -28.37 -60.82 -5.88
C ALA A 8 -28.72 -59.42 -5.35
N PHE A 9 -29.86 -58.92 -5.77
CA PHE A 9 -30.62 -57.83 -5.15
C PHE A 9 -31.16 -58.30 -3.80
N LEU A 10 -31.00 -57.45 -2.76
CA LEU A 10 -31.84 -57.59 -1.54
C LEU A 10 -32.48 -56.25 -1.24
N VAL A 11 -33.77 -56.19 -1.59
CA VAL A 11 -34.68 -55.14 -1.15
C VAL A 11 -35.09 -55.44 0.28
N LEU A 12 -34.77 -54.52 1.20
CA LEU A 12 -35.38 -54.54 2.53
C LEU A 12 -36.20 -53.28 2.74
N ALA A 13 -37.50 -53.45 2.66
CA ALA A 13 -38.49 -52.47 3.05
C ALA A 13 -38.50 -52.39 4.58
N CYS A 14 -38.30 -51.23 5.13
CA CYS A 14 -38.59 -50.92 6.52
C CYS A 14 -39.48 -49.67 6.65
N ALA A 15 -40.54 -49.87 7.36
CA ALA A 15 -41.69 -49.02 7.60
C ALA A 15 -41.33 -47.59 8.05
N THR A 16 -41.98 -46.63 7.41
CA THR A 16 -42.05 -45.24 7.85
C THR A 16 -42.95 -45.10 9.08
N ALA A 17 -42.36 -44.89 10.25
CA ALA A 17 -43.07 -44.33 11.39
C ALA A 17 -43.07 -42.81 11.25
N LEU A 18 -44.25 -42.21 10.97
CA LEU A 18 -44.49 -40.76 11.06
C LEU A 18 -44.35 -40.34 12.53
N VAL A 19 -43.23 -39.70 12.86
CA VAL A 19 -43.11 -38.91 14.07
C VAL A 19 -43.41 -37.45 13.70
N LEU A 20 -44.59 -36.98 14.11
CA LEU A 20 -44.96 -35.56 14.05
C LEU A 20 -44.03 -34.79 14.96
N PRO A 21 -43.35 -33.71 14.46
CA PRO A 21 -42.57 -32.84 15.33
C PRO A 21 -43.53 -32.00 16.19
N PRO A 22 -43.17 -31.72 17.46
CA PRO A 22 -43.97 -30.85 18.32
C PRO A 22 -43.97 -29.43 17.74
N ALA A 23 -45.12 -28.77 17.85
CA ALA A 23 -45.38 -27.42 17.39
C ALA A 23 -44.26 -26.47 17.82
N ALA A 24 -43.53 -25.99 16.84
CA ALA A 24 -42.54 -24.93 17.06
C ALA A 24 -43.29 -23.66 17.46
N MET A 25 -43.18 -23.28 18.73
CA MET A 25 -43.56 -21.95 19.17
C MET A 25 -42.79 -20.94 18.33
N ALA A 26 -43.52 -20.13 17.56
CA ALA A 26 -42.98 -19.04 16.78
C ALA A 26 -42.27 -18.06 17.73
N GLN A 27 -40.93 -18.13 17.79
CA GLN A 27 -40.14 -17.09 18.40
C GLN A 27 -40.33 -15.83 17.56
N LYS A 28 -40.93 -14.78 18.13
CA LYS A 28 -40.92 -13.44 17.54
C LYS A 28 -39.51 -13.07 17.14
N PRO A 29 -39.27 -12.60 15.90
CA PRO A 29 -37.93 -12.13 15.51
C PRO A 29 -37.52 -11.03 16.47
N ALA A 30 -36.38 -11.23 17.15
CA ALA A 30 -35.78 -10.22 17.97
C ALA A 30 -35.54 -8.98 17.09
N ARG A 31 -36.27 -7.90 17.36
CA ARG A 31 -36.05 -6.60 16.74
C ARG A 31 -34.57 -6.26 16.93
N LYS A 32 -33.77 -6.34 15.86
CA LYS A 32 -32.43 -5.73 15.83
C LYS A 32 -32.63 -4.29 16.27
N LYS A 33 -32.17 -3.94 17.48
CA LYS A 33 -32.08 -2.55 17.88
C LYS A 33 -31.23 -1.87 16.81
N GLU A 34 -31.83 -1.03 15.98
CA GLU A 34 -31.10 -0.06 15.19
C GLU A 34 -30.17 0.67 16.15
N LYS A 35 -28.86 0.46 15.98
CA LYS A 35 -27.86 1.27 16.67
C LYS A 35 -28.14 2.69 16.18
N GLN A 36 -28.73 3.51 17.01
CA GLN A 36 -28.82 4.94 16.78
C GLN A 36 -27.42 5.43 16.42
N ALA A 37 -27.23 5.89 15.19
CA ALA A 37 -25.96 6.45 14.76
C ALA A 37 -25.60 7.59 15.72
N ALA A 38 -24.39 7.57 16.27
CA ALA A 38 -23.91 8.67 17.08
C ALA A 38 -24.03 9.96 16.26
N PRO A 39 -24.38 11.11 16.89
CA PRO A 39 -24.53 12.36 16.18
C PRO A 39 -23.22 12.69 15.41
N GLU A 40 -23.36 13.05 14.15
CA GLU A 40 -22.23 13.42 13.31
C GLU A 40 -21.61 14.71 13.85
N VAL A 41 -20.32 14.68 14.14
CA VAL A 41 -19.55 15.85 14.58
C VAL A 41 -18.94 16.50 13.34
N LEU A 42 -19.42 17.69 13.00
CA LEU A 42 -18.93 18.48 11.87
C LEU A 42 -17.89 19.52 12.31
N TYR A 43 -16.97 19.87 11.41
CA TYR A 43 -15.94 20.87 11.68
C TYR A 43 -16.44 22.32 11.61
N ALA A 44 -17.65 22.58 11.14
CA ALA A 44 -18.27 23.91 11.14
C ALA A 44 -18.34 24.58 12.53
N GLN A 45 -18.37 23.77 13.61
CA GLN A 45 -18.44 24.27 14.97
C GLN A 45 -17.05 24.48 15.62
N ARG A 46 -15.97 24.28 14.88
CA ARG A 46 -14.60 24.38 15.37
C ARG A 46 -13.90 25.64 14.86
N PRO A 47 -13.67 26.66 15.70
CA PRO A 47 -13.03 27.90 15.28
C PRO A 47 -11.64 27.70 14.66
N GLU A 48 -10.88 26.69 15.10
CA GLU A 48 -9.59 26.36 14.52
C GLU A 48 -9.69 25.89 13.08
N ALA A 49 -10.67 25.04 12.77
CA ALA A 49 -10.87 24.54 11.40
C ALA A 49 -11.32 25.66 10.45
N LEU A 50 -12.17 26.56 10.94
CA LEU A 50 -12.62 27.71 10.15
C LEU A 50 -11.51 28.74 9.92
N ARG A 51 -10.64 29.00 10.92
CA ARG A 51 -9.44 29.84 10.70
C ARG A 51 -8.50 29.21 9.67
N PHE A 52 -8.27 27.91 9.76
CA PHE A 52 -7.48 27.19 8.76
C PHE A 52 -8.09 27.32 7.35
N ALA A 53 -9.42 27.26 7.22
CA ALA A 53 -10.12 27.46 5.95
C ALA A 53 -9.88 28.86 5.37
N ASP A 54 -9.96 29.89 6.21
CA ASP A 54 -9.73 31.28 5.80
C ASP A 54 -8.27 31.48 5.34
N ASP A 55 -7.31 31.03 6.12
CA ASP A 55 -5.88 31.12 5.82
C ASP A 55 -5.53 30.33 4.54
N LEU A 56 -6.15 29.16 4.33
CA LEU A 56 -5.97 28.36 3.14
C LEU A 56 -6.49 29.07 1.90
N ALA A 57 -7.71 29.59 1.97
CA ALA A 57 -8.33 30.32 0.84
C ALA A 57 -7.46 31.50 0.41
N GLU A 58 -6.95 32.30 1.36
CA GLU A 58 -6.06 33.41 1.09
C GLU A 58 -4.74 32.97 0.46
N ARG A 59 -4.05 31.99 1.06
CA ARG A 59 -2.74 31.52 0.54
C ARG A 59 -2.80 30.88 -0.84
N ARG A 60 -3.91 30.24 -1.18
CA ARG A 60 -4.07 29.49 -2.45
C ARG A 60 -4.93 30.22 -3.49
N GLY A 61 -5.51 31.36 -3.14
CA GLY A 61 -6.40 32.10 -4.02
C GLY A 61 -7.69 31.35 -4.33
N LEU A 62 -8.17 30.52 -3.38
CA LEU A 62 -9.41 29.76 -3.53
C LEU A 62 -10.61 30.60 -3.06
N ASP A 63 -11.82 30.26 -3.54
CA ASP A 63 -13.04 30.86 -3.02
C ASP A 63 -13.21 30.54 -1.53
N ARG A 64 -13.28 31.61 -0.72
CA ARG A 64 -13.30 31.51 0.73
C ARG A 64 -14.53 30.76 1.24
N GLU A 65 -15.67 31.04 0.67
CA GLU A 65 -16.92 30.42 1.10
C GLU A 65 -16.93 28.94 0.75
N TRP A 66 -16.47 28.56 -0.43
CA TRP A 66 -16.32 27.17 -0.83
C TRP A 66 -15.39 26.40 0.10
N VAL A 67 -14.19 26.93 0.44
CA VAL A 67 -13.26 26.28 1.38
C VAL A 67 -13.87 26.14 2.76
N ARG A 68 -14.55 27.17 3.28
CA ARG A 68 -15.24 27.12 4.57
C ARG A 68 -16.34 26.07 4.58
N GLN A 69 -17.14 25.98 3.51
CA GLN A 69 -18.18 24.97 3.37
C GLN A 69 -17.59 23.57 3.30
N ALA A 70 -16.55 23.35 2.49
CA ALA A 70 -15.88 22.04 2.38
C ALA A 70 -15.33 21.58 3.73
N ILE A 71 -14.58 22.42 4.43
CA ILE A 71 -14.05 22.08 5.76
C ILE A 71 -15.17 21.94 6.79
N GLY A 72 -16.13 22.88 6.80
CA GLY A 72 -17.23 22.89 7.76
C GLY A 72 -18.13 21.65 7.68
N GLN A 73 -18.38 21.13 6.49
CA GLN A 73 -19.20 19.94 6.24
C GLN A 73 -18.42 18.62 6.38
N ALA A 74 -17.10 18.66 6.54
CA ALA A 74 -16.31 17.47 6.82
C ALA A 74 -16.70 16.88 8.19
N ARG A 75 -16.67 15.54 8.28
CA ARG A 75 -17.09 14.78 9.46
C ARG A 75 -15.88 14.26 10.22
N PHE A 76 -15.92 14.38 11.51
CA PHE A 76 -14.98 13.67 12.37
C PHE A 76 -15.22 12.16 12.32
N LEU A 77 -14.19 11.38 12.01
CA LEU A 77 -14.21 9.93 11.93
C LEU A 77 -13.46 9.30 13.11
N PRO A 78 -14.15 8.87 14.20
CA PRO A 78 -13.49 8.45 15.44
C PRO A 78 -12.60 7.22 15.32
N GLN A 79 -12.77 6.40 14.27
CA GLN A 79 -11.90 5.26 13.98
C GLN A 79 -10.55 5.68 13.38
N VAL A 80 -10.48 6.79 12.64
CA VAL A 80 -9.29 7.22 11.91
C VAL A 80 -8.10 7.50 12.83
N PRO A 81 -8.21 8.29 13.93
CA PRO A 81 -7.10 8.48 14.86
C PRO A 81 -6.57 7.18 15.45
N ARG A 82 -7.45 6.19 15.70
CA ARG A 82 -7.05 4.89 16.28
C ARG A 82 -6.21 4.08 15.30
N LEU A 83 -6.51 4.16 14.00
CA LEU A 83 -5.77 3.48 12.94
C LEU A 83 -4.37 4.08 12.71
N MET A 84 -4.14 5.31 13.18
CA MET A 84 -2.83 5.98 13.08
C MET A 84 -1.87 5.61 14.21
N LEU A 85 -2.35 4.99 15.27
CA LEU A 85 -1.47 4.60 16.37
C LEU A 85 -0.56 3.44 15.94
N PRO A 86 0.74 3.48 16.31
CA PRO A 86 1.66 2.39 16.03
C PRO A 86 1.24 1.13 16.76
N ALA A 87 1.68 -0.02 16.24
CA ALA A 87 1.51 -1.29 16.94
C ALA A 87 2.11 -1.23 18.36
N PRO A 88 1.56 -1.98 19.33
CA PRO A 88 2.10 -2.03 20.69
C PRO A 88 3.59 -2.37 20.69
N ARG A 89 4.35 -1.78 21.62
CA ARG A 89 5.77 -2.08 21.76
C ARG A 89 5.97 -3.58 22.01
N GLY A 90 6.98 -4.17 21.38
CA GLY A 90 7.27 -5.61 21.50
C GLY A 90 6.48 -6.50 20.54
N THR A 91 5.66 -5.96 19.66
CA THR A 91 5.08 -6.75 18.57
C THR A 91 6.22 -7.24 17.66
N ALA A 92 6.45 -8.57 17.68
CA ALA A 92 7.50 -9.17 16.85
C ALA A 92 7.18 -8.97 15.36
N LYS A 93 8.14 -8.46 14.62
CA LYS A 93 8.05 -8.40 13.16
C LYS A 93 8.20 -9.82 12.60
N ASN A 94 7.42 -10.16 11.59
CA ASN A 94 7.47 -11.48 10.96
C ASN A 94 7.32 -11.31 9.44
N TRP A 95 8.42 -11.47 8.72
CA TRP A 95 8.48 -11.33 7.28
C TRP A 95 7.61 -12.36 6.55
N THR A 96 7.70 -13.61 6.94
CA THR A 96 6.91 -14.69 6.32
C THR A 96 5.42 -14.41 6.40
N ALA A 97 4.92 -13.98 7.57
CA ALA A 97 3.54 -13.64 7.77
C ALA A 97 3.14 -12.35 7.02
N TYR A 98 4.04 -11.36 6.93
CA TYR A 98 3.81 -10.14 6.16
C TYR A 98 3.76 -10.42 4.66
N ARG A 99 4.74 -11.15 4.14
CA ARG A 99 4.83 -11.58 2.75
C ARG A 99 3.55 -12.30 2.29
N ALA A 100 3.08 -13.25 3.09
CA ALA A 100 1.88 -14.05 2.77
C ALA A 100 0.59 -13.24 2.60
N ARG A 101 0.54 -11.98 3.04
CA ARG A 101 -0.62 -11.09 2.83
C ARG A 101 -0.68 -10.51 1.42
N PHE A 102 0.47 -10.44 0.76
CA PHE A 102 0.61 -9.77 -0.53
C PHE A 102 1.04 -10.71 -1.65
N VAL A 103 1.94 -11.64 -1.35
CA VAL A 103 2.45 -12.61 -2.33
C VAL A 103 1.66 -13.90 -2.18
N GLU A 104 0.45 -13.91 -2.78
CA GLU A 104 -0.51 -15.02 -2.67
C GLU A 104 -1.24 -15.25 -4.02
N PRO A 105 -1.79 -16.46 -4.25
CA PRO A 105 -2.26 -16.85 -5.57
C PRO A 105 -3.36 -15.96 -6.16
N VAL A 106 -4.25 -15.36 -5.35
CA VAL A 106 -5.32 -14.49 -5.87
C VAL A 106 -4.74 -13.21 -6.45
N ARG A 107 -3.80 -12.59 -5.72
CA ARG A 107 -3.14 -11.36 -6.14
C ARG A 107 -2.22 -11.59 -7.32
N ILE A 108 -1.47 -12.72 -7.36
CA ILE A 108 -0.63 -13.10 -8.50
C ILE A 108 -1.49 -13.26 -9.76
N ARG A 109 -2.58 -14.03 -9.71
CA ARG A 109 -3.49 -14.20 -10.86
C ARG A 109 -4.13 -12.89 -11.31
N ALA A 110 -4.50 -12.01 -10.38
CA ALA A 110 -5.00 -10.68 -10.70
C ALA A 110 -3.92 -9.84 -11.39
N GLY A 111 -2.67 -9.94 -10.94
CA GLY A 111 -1.52 -9.26 -11.54
C GLY A 111 -1.21 -9.74 -12.95
N VAL A 112 -1.28 -11.04 -13.21
CA VAL A 112 -1.11 -11.59 -14.56
C VAL A 112 -2.18 -11.05 -15.52
N ARG A 113 -3.45 -11.00 -15.08
CA ARG A 113 -4.52 -10.40 -15.91
C ARG A 113 -4.25 -8.92 -16.17
N PHE A 114 -3.99 -8.15 -15.12
CA PHE A 114 -3.70 -6.71 -15.23
C PHE A 114 -2.52 -6.43 -16.16
N TRP A 115 -1.44 -7.19 -16.03
CA TRP A 115 -0.27 -7.04 -16.91
C TRP A 115 -0.60 -7.37 -18.36
N ASN A 116 -1.35 -8.44 -18.63
CA ASN A 116 -1.71 -8.81 -20.00
C ASN A 116 -2.66 -7.78 -20.65
N GLU A 117 -3.61 -7.24 -19.88
CA GLU A 117 -4.54 -6.21 -20.33
C GLU A 117 -3.85 -4.86 -20.62
N HIS A 118 -2.76 -4.55 -19.91
CA HIS A 118 -2.05 -3.27 -20.00
C HIS A 118 -0.59 -3.42 -20.46
N ALA A 119 -0.28 -4.48 -21.20
CA ALA A 119 1.10 -4.83 -21.57
C ALA A 119 1.83 -3.71 -22.31
N ASP A 120 1.19 -3.08 -23.28
CA ASP A 120 1.78 -1.98 -24.07
C ASP A 120 2.03 -0.72 -23.23
N THR A 121 1.10 -0.40 -22.34
CA THR A 121 1.22 0.74 -21.40
C THR A 121 2.35 0.53 -20.40
N LEU A 122 2.46 -0.67 -19.82
CA LEU A 122 3.55 -1.04 -18.93
C LEU A 122 4.91 -1.01 -19.63
N ALA A 123 4.99 -1.56 -20.87
CA ALA A 123 6.21 -1.52 -21.67
C ALA A 123 6.60 -0.07 -22.05
N ARG A 124 5.62 0.78 -22.33
CA ARG A 124 5.86 2.22 -22.56
C ARG A 124 6.39 2.90 -21.30
N ALA A 125 5.78 2.68 -20.16
CA ALA A 125 6.23 3.24 -18.90
C ALA A 125 7.66 2.80 -18.53
N GLU A 126 7.99 1.53 -18.73
CA GLU A 126 9.34 1.01 -18.53
C GLU A 126 10.37 1.68 -19.46
N ARG A 127 10.03 1.89 -20.74
CA ARG A 127 10.93 2.60 -21.66
C ARG A 127 11.11 4.07 -21.34
N GLU A 128 10.04 4.77 -20.96
CA GLU A 128 10.06 6.22 -20.72
C GLU A 128 10.69 6.59 -19.36
N TYR A 129 10.42 5.80 -18.31
CA TYR A 129 10.85 6.11 -16.94
C TYR A 129 11.99 5.21 -16.43
N GLY A 130 12.34 4.15 -17.18
CA GLY A 130 13.38 3.21 -16.79
C GLY A 130 13.01 2.32 -15.59
N VAL A 131 11.75 2.29 -15.19
CA VAL A 131 11.23 1.50 -14.05
C VAL A 131 10.64 0.19 -14.59
N PRO A 132 11.14 -0.98 -14.18
CA PRO A 132 10.62 -2.26 -14.67
C PRO A 132 9.12 -2.42 -14.44
N ALA A 133 8.40 -2.94 -15.43
CA ALA A 133 6.97 -3.22 -15.36
C ALA A 133 6.61 -4.06 -14.12
N ALA A 134 7.48 -5.00 -13.72
CA ALA A 134 7.30 -5.81 -12.51
C ALA A 134 7.18 -4.96 -11.24
N ILE A 135 7.95 -3.87 -11.12
CA ILE A 135 7.88 -2.98 -9.95
C ILE A 135 6.55 -2.19 -9.94
N ILE A 136 6.13 -1.68 -11.09
CA ILE A 136 4.86 -0.94 -11.24
C ILE A 136 3.68 -1.86 -10.88
N VAL A 137 3.66 -3.07 -11.43
CA VAL A 137 2.66 -4.11 -11.13
C VAL A 137 2.69 -4.50 -9.64
N GLY A 138 3.88 -4.63 -9.06
CA GLY A 138 4.06 -4.90 -7.64
C GLY A 138 3.41 -3.83 -6.75
N ILE A 139 3.61 -2.54 -7.07
CA ILE A 139 2.97 -1.42 -6.36
C ILE A 139 1.44 -1.50 -6.46
N LEU A 140 0.90 -1.52 -7.68
CA LEU A 140 -0.56 -1.52 -7.89
C LEU A 140 -1.23 -2.76 -7.28
N GLY A 141 -0.51 -3.87 -7.26
CA GLY A 141 -0.94 -5.11 -6.62
C GLY A 141 -0.97 -5.02 -5.10
N VAL A 142 0.08 -4.49 -4.47
CA VAL A 142 0.16 -4.34 -3.00
C VAL A 142 -0.84 -3.31 -2.51
N GLU A 143 -0.94 -2.16 -3.18
CA GLU A 143 -1.77 -1.05 -2.74
C GLU A 143 -3.27 -1.35 -2.81
N THR A 144 -3.75 -1.83 -3.96
CA THR A 144 -5.20 -1.86 -4.19
C THR A 144 -5.70 -3.15 -4.84
N LEU A 145 -4.85 -4.20 -4.96
CA LEU A 145 -5.21 -5.37 -5.77
C LEU A 145 -5.64 -4.93 -7.19
N TYR A 146 -4.82 -4.09 -7.81
CA TYR A 146 -5.06 -3.55 -9.17
C TYR A 146 -6.40 -2.79 -9.28
N GLY A 147 -6.66 -1.87 -8.35
CA GLY A 147 -7.85 -1.02 -8.32
C GLY A 147 -9.09 -1.63 -7.66
N GLN A 148 -9.06 -2.90 -7.22
CA GLN A 148 -10.24 -3.53 -6.59
C GLN A 148 -10.52 -3.02 -5.17
N HIS A 149 -9.52 -2.50 -4.46
CA HIS A 149 -9.60 -2.07 -3.05
C HIS A 149 -8.96 -0.71 -2.81
N MET A 150 -9.53 0.35 -3.39
CA MET A 150 -9.00 1.70 -3.28
C MET A 150 -9.35 2.44 -1.98
N GLY A 151 -10.05 1.77 -1.05
CA GLY A 151 -10.50 2.35 0.21
C GLY A 151 -11.94 2.89 0.16
N GLY A 152 -12.57 2.97 1.33
CA GLY A 152 -13.99 3.34 1.46
C GLY A 152 -14.24 4.63 2.25
N PHE A 153 -13.20 5.28 2.78
CA PHE A 153 -13.35 6.53 3.53
C PHE A 153 -13.55 7.70 2.57
N ARG A 154 -14.44 8.65 2.91
CA ARG A 154 -14.39 9.95 2.22
C ARG A 154 -13.06 10.61 2.55
N VAL A 155 -12.29 10.93 1.52
CA VAL A 155 -10.94 11.50 1.66
C VAL A 155 -10.99 12.82 2.44
N MET A 156 -11.97 13.67 2.14
CA MET A 156 -12.20 14.93 2.85
C MET A 156 -12.35 14.73 4.37
N ASP A 157 -13.17 13.76 4.80
CA ASP A 157 -13.40 13.48 6.21
C ASP A 157 -12.15 12.90 6.89
N ALA A 158 -11.45 11.98 6.21
CA ALA A 158 -10.23 11.37 6.73
C ALA A 158 -9.12 12.40 6.94
N LEU A 159 -8.87 13.24 5.92
CA LEU A 159 -7.87 14.30 6.00
C LEU A 159 -8.22 15.37 7.02
N ALA A 160 -9.48 15.84 7.08
CA ALA A 160 -9.93 16.78 8.10
C ALA A 160 -9.76 16.20 9.51
N THR A 161 -10.12 14.93 9.71
CA THR A 161 -9.91 14.25 11.00
C THR A 161 -8.45 14.25 11.41
N LEU A 162 -7.54 13.91 10.49
CA LEU A 162 -6.10 13.86 10.80
C LEU A 162 -5.46 15.26 10.89
N ALA A 163 -6.01 16.26 10.20
CA ALA A 163 -5.54 17.63 10.27
C ALA A 163 -5.88 18.31 11.61
N PHE A 164 -7.01 17.96 12.22
CA PHE A 164 -7.51 18.65 13.42
C PHE A 164 -7.55 17.76 14.68
N ASP A 165 -7.66 16.44 14.52
CA ASP A 165 -7.79 15.48 15.64
C ASP A 165 -6.76 14.33 15.54
N PHE A 166 -5.52 14.64 15.14
CA PHE A 166 -4.46 13.62 15.12
C PHE A 166 -4.21 13.10 16.55
N PRO A 167 -4.02 11.77 16.76
CA PRO A 167 -3.93 11.21 18.10
C PRO A 167 -2.67 11.70 18.84
N ALA A 168 -2.86 12.40 19.96
CA ALA A 168 -1.77 12.93 20.78
C ALA A 168 -0.85 11.84 21.35
N ALA A 169 -1.34 10.60 21.49
CA ALA A 169 -0.54 9.47 21.94
C ALA A 169 0.49 8.97 20.90
N HIS A 170 0.43 9.45 19.66
CA HIS A 170 1.41 9.09 18.63
C HIS A 170 2.76 9.76 18.91
N PRO A 171 3.93 9.07 18.83
CA PRO A 171 5.24 9.62 19.17
C PRO A 171 5.63 10.89 18.38
N ARG A 172 5.09 11.05 17.18
CA ARG A 172 5.33 12.21 16.29
C ARG A 172 4.03 12.97 16.01
N ALA A 173 3.17 13.17 17.03
CA ALA A 173 1.83 13.71 16.85
C ALA A 173 1.83 15.08 16.15
N THR A 174 2.62 16.04 16.65
CA THR A 174 2.68 17.40 16.11
C THR A 174 3.13 17.43 14.63
N GLU A 175 4.19 16.69 14.32
CA GLU A 175 4.72 16.63 12.96
C GLU A 175 3.73 15.97 11.99
N ARG A 176 3.10 14.87 12.43
CA ARG A 176 2.12 14.16 11.63
C ARG A 176 0.84 14.98 11.41
N GLN A 177 0.39 15.70 12.41
CA GLN A 177 -0.74 16.62 12.28
C GLN A 177 -0.46 17.73 11.27
N ALA A 178 0.75 18.34 11.34
CA ALA A 178 1.17 19.36 10.38
C ALA A 178 1.24 18.79 8.95
N PHE A 179 1.75 17.56 8.78
CA PHE A 179 1.73 16.85 7.51
C PHE A 179 0.30 16.72 6.96
N PHE A 180 -0.68 16.25 7.76
CA PHE A 180 -2.05 16.08 7.29
C PHE A 180 -2.77 17.39 7.02
N ARG A 181 -2.41 18.48 7.69
CA ARG A 181 -2.86 19.82 7.31
C ARG A 181 -2.40 20.20 5.89
N GLY A 182 -1.15 19.90 5.56
CA GLY A 182 -0.63 20.10 4.20
C GLY A 182 -1.32 19.22 3.16
N GLU A 183 -1.64 17.96 3.51
CA GLU A 183 -2.38 17.06 2.62
C GLU A 183 -3.83 17.51 2.40
N LEU A 184 -4.51 18.01 3.43
CA LEU A 184 -5.85 18.59 3.32
C LEU A 184 -5.85 19.85 2.44
N GLU A 185 -4.86 20.73 2.63
CA GLU A 185 -4.66 21.91 1.78
C GLU A 185 -4.47 21.51 0.32
N GLN A 186 -3.59 20.56 0.05
CA GLN A 186 -3.32 20.10 -1.31
C GLN A 186 -4.52 19.37 -1.93
N PHE A 187 -5.29 18.63 -1.13
CA PHE A 187 -6.50 17.97 -1.58
C PHE A 187 -7.57 18.97 -2.05
N LEU A 188 -7.82 20.01 -1.28
CA LEU A 188 -8.78 21.06 -1.66
C LEU A 188 -8.31 21.85 -2.89
N THR A 189 -7.02 22.18 -2.96
CA THR A 189 -6.43 22.81 -4.15
C THR A 189 -6.58 21.93 -5.41
N LEU A 190 -6.41 20.62 -5.27
CA LEU A 190 -6.60 19.68 -6.36
C LEU A 190 -8.07 19.60 -6.78
N ALA A 191 -8.99 19.46 -5.81
CA ALA A 191 -10.43 19.37 -6.07
C ALA A 191 -10.97 20.61 -6.79
N ASP A 192 -10.55 21.82 -6.38
CA ASP A 192 -10.87 23.07 -7.05
C ASP A 192 -10.35 23.09 -8.49
N ARG A 193 -9.06 22.79 -8.68
CA ARG A 193 -8.40 22.82 -9.99
C ARG A 193 -9.07 21.92 -11.04
N VAL A 194 -9.54 20.72 -10.61
CA VAL A 194 -10.20 19.76 -11.51
C VAL A 194 -11.72 19.88 -11.52
N GLY A 195 -12.30 20.80 -10.73
CA GLY A 195 -13.75 21.01 -10.64
C GLY A 195 -14.51 19.81 -10.03
N THR A 196 -13.87 19.07 -9.11
CA THR A 196 -14.49 17.87 -8.51
C THR A 196 -15.03 18.18 -7.12
N ASP A 197 -16.22 17.63 -6.79
CA ASP A 197 -16.75 17.66 -5.43
C ASP A 197 -15.79 16.96 -4.45
N PRO A 198 -15.22 17.67 -3.44
CA PRO A 198 -14.29 17.10 -2.49
C PRO A 198 -14.91 15.94 -1.67
N PHE A 199 -16.24 15.84 -1.61
CA PHE A 199 -16.92 14.76 -0.90
C PHE A 199 -17.14 13.49 -1.75
N ALA A 200 -16.96 13.57 -3.06
CA ALA A 200 -17.13 12.43 -3.97
C ALA A 200 -15.98 11.41 -3.85
N LEU A 201 -14.75 11.87 -3.54
CA LEU A 201 -13.57 11.04 -3.60
C LEU A 201 -13.46 10.09 -2.38
N ARG A 202 -13.19 8.81 -2.68
CA ARG A 202 -12.99 7.76 -1.68
C ARG A 202 -11.53 7.30 -1.69
N GLY A 203 -11.05 6.89 -0.51
CA GLY A 203 -9.67 6.45 -0.37
C GLY A 203 -9.41 5.74 0.94
N SER A 204 -8.15 5.66 1.34
CA SER A 204 -7.74 5.07 2.60
C SER A 204 -8.15 5.94 3.81
N TYR A 205 -8.05 5.39 5.00
CA TYR A 205 -8.25 6.12 6.26
C TYR A 205 -7.22 7.26 6.45
N ALA A 206 -6.10 7.22 5.76
CA ALA A 206 -5.07 8.26 5.76
C ALA A 206 -5.20 9.26 4.60
N GLY A 207 -6.23 9.14 3.75
CA GLY A 207 -6.47 10.04 2.64
C GLY A 207 -5.69 9.72 1.36
N ALA A 208 -5.09 8.53 1.24
CA ALA A 208 -4.49 8.07 0.01
C ALA A 208 -5.55 7.65 -1.01
N MET A 209 -5.33 7.91 -2.31
CA MET A 209 -6.34 7.89 -3.37
C MET A 209 -5.90 7.09 -4.59
N GLY A 210 -6.89 6.52 -5.29
CA GLY A 210 -6.72 5.85 -6.58
C GLY A 210 -5.98 4.51 -6.51
N MET A 211 -5.70 3.92 -7.68
CA MET A 211 -5.09 2.59 -7.80
C MET A 211 -3.69 2.52 -7.16
N GLY A 212 -2.91 3.61 -7.25
CA GLY A 212 -1.58 3.72 -6.67
C GLY A 212 -1.56 4.26 -5.23
N GLN A 213 -2.70 4.55 -4.60
CA GLN A 213 -2.80 5.11 -3.25
C GLN A 213 -1.93 6.37 -3.06
N PHE A 214 -2.02 7.31 -3.98
CA PHE A 214 -1.29 8.57 -3.90
C PHE A 214 -1.90 9.49 -2.83
N MET A 215 -1.04 10.04 -1.98
CA MET A 215 -1.42 11.19 -1.15
C MET A 215 -1.67 12.43 -2.03
N PRO A 216 -2.51 13.40 -1.61
CA PRO A 216 -2.77 14.60 -2.41
C PRO A 216 -1.53 15.33 -2.89
N THR A 217 -0.49 15.46 -2.05
CA THR A 217 0.78 16.07 -2.45
C THR A 217 1.53 15.23 -3.49
N SER A 218 1.45 13.90 -3.40
CA SER A 218 2.05 12.99 -4.40
C SER A 218 1.32 13.10 -5.73
N TRP A 219 -0.01 13.16 -5.70
CA TRP A 219 -0.81 13.38 -6.90
C TRP A 219 -0.43 14.69 -7.60
N ALA A 220 -0.41 15.79 -6.86
CA ALA A 220 -0.11 17.10 -7.44
C ALA A 220 1.29 17.20 -8.07
N ARG A 221 2.25 16.42 -7.57
CA ARG A 221 3.65 16.50 -8.00
C ARG A 221 4.03 15.48 -9.06
N TRP A 222 3.47 14.28 -9.00
CA TRP A 222 3.97 13.13 -9.76
C TRP A 222 2.90 12.37 -10.55
N ALA A 223 1.62 12.66 -10.37
CA ALA A 223 0.60 12.09 -11.25
C ALA A 223 0.70 12.69 -12.65
N VAL A 224 0.52 11.84 -13.65
CA VAL A 224 0.62 12.20 -15.07
C VAL A 224 -0.60 11.69 -15.84
N ASP A 225 -1.03 12.45 -16.83
CA ASP A 225 -1.94 12.02 -17.88
C ASP A 225 -1.15 11.15 -18.85
N PHE A 226 -1.21 9.85 -18.64
CA PHE A 226 -0.37 8.91 -19.39
C PHE A 226 -1.09 8.30 -20.57
N ASP A 227 -2.41 8.40 -20.73
CA ASP A 227 -3.13 8.05 -21.96
C ASP A 227 -3.31 9.25 -22.91
N GLY A 228 -3.08 10.47 -22.41
CA GLY A 228 -3.12 11.70 -23.22
C GLY A 228 -4.53 12.21 -23.48
N ASP A 229 -5.52 11.86 -22.64
CA ASP A 229 -6.91 12.30 -22.78
C ASP A 229 -7.17 13.72 -22.26
N GLY A 230 -6.16 14.38 -21.70
CA GLY A 230 -6.23 15.74 -21.12
C GLY A 230 -6.61 15.76 -19.64
N ARG A 231 -6.67 14.61 -18.97
CA ARG A 231 -7.02 14.49 -17.55
C ARG A 231 -6.06 13.55 -16.85
N ILE A 232 -6.01 13.64 -15.52
CA ILE A 232 -5.29 12.69 -14.67
C ILE A 232 -6.33 11.96 -13.83
N ASP A 233 -6.64 10.71 -14.17
CA ASP A 233 -7.61 9.88 -13.44
C ASP A 233 -6.96 8.64 -12.83
N LEU A 234 -6.45 8.77 -11.60
CA LEU A 234 -5.85 7.63 -10.88
C LEU A 234 -6.88 6.61 -10.36
N PHE A 235 -8.19 6.88 -10.52
CA PHE A 235 -9.25 5.97 -10.09
C PHE A 235 -9.70 5.03 -11.22
N ASN A 236 -9.84 5.55 -12.44
CA ASN A 236 -10.47 4.83 -13.55
C ASN A 236 -9.54 4.63 -14.75
N SER A 237 -8.41 5.38 -14.86
CA SER A 237 -7.41 5.17 -15.91
C SER A 237 -6.25 4.31 -15.37
N PRO A 238 -6.17 3.02 -15.71
CA PRO A 238 -4.97 2.21 -15.43
C PRO A 238 -3.71 2.78 -16.07
N ALA A 239 -3.83 3.47 -17.20
CA ALA A 239 -2.69 4.08 -17.87
C ALA A 239 -2.09 5.19 -17.01
N ASP A 240 -2.92 6.10 -16.49
CA ASP A 240 -2.45 7.17 -15.60
C ASP A 240 -1.85 6.61 -14.32
N ALA A 241 -2.47 5.58 -13.74
CA ALA A 241 -1.94 4.93 -12.55
C ALA A 241 -0.55 4.31 -12.81
N ILE A 242 -0.37 3.62 -13.94
CA ILE A 242 0.91 3.03 -14.37
C ILE A 242 1.95 4.11 -14.57
N GLY A 243 1.64 5.13 -15.40
CA GLY A 243 2.56 6.23 -15.68
C GLY A 243 2.93 7.03 -14.44
N SER A 244 1.96 7.30 -13.57
CA SER A 244 2.18 8.06 -12.33
C SER A 244 3.06 7.30 -11.32
N VAL A 245 2.89 5.98 -11.17
CA VAL A 245 3.78 5.15 -10.35
C VAL A 245 5.20 5.17 -10.92
N ALA A 246 5.36 5.02 -12.24
CA ALA A 246 6.67 5.05 -12.88
C ALA A 246 7.35 6.43 -12.72
N ASN A 247 6.62 7.52 -12.96
CA ASN A 247 7.10 8.89 -12.77
C ASN A 247 7.51 9.16 -11.31
N TYR A 248 6.73 8.65 -10.34
CA TYR A 248 7.07 8.75 -8.91
C TYR A 248 8.45 8.15 -8.64
N PHE A 249 8.73 6.95 -9.13
CA PHE A 249 10.01 6.28 -8.90
C PHE A 249 11.17 6.99 -9.61
N GLN A 250 10.98 7.43 -10.84
CA GLN A 250 11.98 8.22 -11.56
C GLN A 250 12.31 9.51 -10.79
N ALA A 251 11.29 10.24 -10.34
CA ALA A 251 11.45 11.48 -9.57
C ALA A 251 12.15 11.26 -8.21
N HIS A 252 12.07 10.05 -7.65
CA HIS A 252 12.78 9.68 -6.41
C HIS A 252 14.16 9.09 -6.65
N GLY A 253 14.64 9.10 -7.91
CA GLY A 253 16.00 8.72 -8.28
C GLY A 253 16.18 7.23 -8.55
N TRP A 254 15.16 6.59 -9.16
CA TRP A 254 15.32 5.27 -9.73
C TRP A 254 16.44 5.24 -10.76
N VAL A 255 17.29 4.21 -10.70
CA VAL A 255 18.39 4.00 -11.61
C VAL A 255 18.05 2.82 -12.53
N SER A 256 17.88 3.09 -13.82
CA SER A 256 17.57 2.05 -14.81
C SER A 256 18.69 1.01 -14.87
N GLY A 257 18.31 -0.27 -14.95
CA GLY A 257 19.26 -1.39 -15.00
C GLY A 257 19.90 -1.78 -13.66
N LEU A 258 19.82 -0.95 -12.61
CA LEU A 258 20.31 -1.33 -11.29
C LEU A 258 19.30 -2.28 -10.62
N PRO A 259 19.70 -3.48 -10.15
CA PRO A 259 18.79 -4.35 -9.40
C PRO A 259 18.35 -3.69 -8.09
N THR A 260 17.20 -4.11 -7.53
CA THR A 260 16.72 -3.58 -6.24
C THR A 260 17.57 -4.06 -5.06
N HIS A 261 18.10 -5.25 -5.12
CA HIS A 261 18.92 -5.85 -4.06
C HIS A 261 19.77 -7.01 -4.59
N TYR A 262 20.73 -7.40 -3.79
CA TYR A 262 21.54 -8.60 -3.95
C TYR A 262 21.30 -9.55 -2.78
N ALA A 263 21.47 -10.86 -2.99
CA ALA A 263 21.60 -11.81 -1.90
C ALA A 263 22.87 -11.49 -1.07
N VAL A 264 22.94 -11.99 0.15
CA VAL A 264 24.10 -11.75 1.05
C VAL A 264 24.60 -13.08 1.59
N ALA A 265 25.95 -13.27 1.56
CA ALA A 265 26.63 -14.28 2.33
C ALA A 265 27.35 -13.63 3.51
N PHE A 266 27.28 -14.28 4.68
CA PHE A 266 27.98 -13.81 5.87
C PHE A 266 29.27 -14.60 6.11
N ASP A 267 30.31 -13.90 6.53
CA ASP A 267 31.51 -14.47 7.13
C ASP A 267 31.38 -14.29 8.66
N GLU A 268 31.05 -15.37 9.35
CA GLU A 268 30.81 -15.34 10.79
C GLU A 268 32.01 -14.86 11.60
N GLY A 269 33.25 -15.06 11.08
CA GLY A 269 34.50 -14.66 11.76
C GLY A 269 34.70 -13.14 11.79
N SER A 270 34.15 -12.42 10.82
CA SER A 270 34.31 -10.96 10.67
C SER A 270 33.01 -10.17 10.79
N LEU A 271 31.86 -10.83 11.00
CA LEU A 271 30.53 -10.22 10.95
C LEU A 271 30.31 -9.18 12.05
N ARG A 272 30.07 -7.92 11.62
CA ARG A 272 29.72 -6.80 12.48
C ARG A 272 28.29 -6.35 12.22
N LEU A 273 27.34 -7.24 12.52
CA LEU A 273 25.91 -7.04 12.23
C LEU A 273 25.33 -5.74 12.80
N PRO A 274 25.61 -5.30 14.05
CA PRO A 274 25.10 -4.02 14.57
C PRO A 274 25.55 -2.80 13.74
N GLU A 275 26.80 -2.80 13.26
CA GLU A 275 27.35 -1.72 12.43
C GLU A 275 26.67 -1.68 11.06
N LEU A 276 26.47 -2.86 10.45
CA LEU A 276 25.81 -3.00 9.15
C LEU A 276 24.34 -2.59 9.20
N LEU A 277 23.64 -2.80 10.32
CA LEU A 277 22.21 -2.44 10.49
C LEU A 277 22.01 -1.00 11.00
N ALA A 278 23.04 -0.30 11.46
CA ALA A 278 22.91 1.04 12.01
C ALA A 278 22.30 2.08 11.05
N PRO A 279 22.59 2.07 9.73
CA PRO A 279 21.95 2.98 8.78
C PRO A 279 20.49 2.65 8.44
N ASP A 280 19.95 1.55 8.96
CA ASP A 280 18.60 1.04 8.61
C ASP A 280 18.47 0.82 7.08
N ILE A 281 17.47 1.42 6.45
CA ILE A 281 17.23 1.28 5.00
C ILE A 281 18.08 2.21 4.13
N LEU A 282 18.92 3.05 4.72
CA LEU A 282 19.70 4.05 3.98
C LEU A 282 20.94 3.42 3.35
N PRO A 283 21.08 3.41 2.02
CA PRO A 283 22.30 2.91 1.36
C PRO A 283 23.52 3.73 1.77
N SER A 284 24.45 3.13 2.53
CA SER A 284 25.56 3.82 3.16
C SER A 284 26.91 3.12 2.98
N PHE A 285 26.91 1.87 2.52
CA PHE A 285 28.12 1.06 2.37
C PHE A 285 28.48 0.84 0.91
N THR A 286 29.76 0.83 0.58
CA THR A 286 30.23 0.21 -0.66
C THR A 286 30.14 -1.31 -0.54
N ALA A 287 30.15 -2.03 -1.67
CA ALA A 287 30.18 -3.51 -1.65
C ALA A 287 31.41 -4.03 -0.89
N THR A 288 32.57 -3.40 -1.08
CA THR A 288 33.80 -3.73 -0.34
C THR A 288 33.66 -3.44 1.16
N GLY A 289 33.10 -2.27 1.53
CA GLY A 289 32.89 -1.93 2.95
C GLY A 289 31.91 -2.86 3.65
N MET A 290 30.86 -3.36 2.98
CA MET A 290 30.00 -4.42 3.53
C MET A 290 30.78 -5.73 3.71
N GLN A 291 31.62 -6.09 2.76
CA GLN A 291 32.43 -7.32 2.84
C GLN A 291 33.47 -7.25 3.97
N GLU A 292 34.11 -6.10 4.19
CA GLU A 292 35.03 -5.87 5.32
C GLU A 292 34.33 -6.01 6.68
N LEU A 293 33.04 -5.73 6.73
CA LEU A 293 32.18 -5.94 7.90
C LEU A 293 31.54 -7.34 7.95
N GLY A 294 31.98 -8.27 7.12
CA GLY A 294 31.54 -9.67 7.10
C GLY A 294 30.26 -9.94 6.32
N ALA A 295 29.75 -9.01 5.52
CA ALA A 295 28.55 -9.22 4.70
C ALA A 295 28.89 -9.02 3.21
N ARG A 296 29.00 -10.11 2.46
CA ARG A 296 29.34 -10.09 1.03
C ARG A 296 28.10 -10.14 0.15
N PRO A 297 27.80 -9.07 -0.61
CA PRO A 297 26.72 -9.10 -1.59
C PRO A 297 27.01 -10.08 -2.73
N LEU A 298 25.98 -10.80 -3.20
CA LEU A 298 26.07 -11.85 -4.22
C LEU A 298 25.19 -11.49 -5.42
N PRO A 299 25.75 -11.11 -6.57
CA PRO A 299 24.99 -10.99 -7.81
C PRO A 299 24.39 -12.32 -8.26
N ALA A 300 23.26 -12.25 -8.94
CA ALA A 300 22.53 -13.45 -9.40
C ALA A 300 23.31 -14.27 -10.43
N ASP A 301 24.18 -13.62 -11.22
CA ASP A 301 25.03 -14.26 -12.23
C ASP A 301 26.37 -14.77 -11.71
N GLY A 302 26.62 -14.60 -10.40
CA GLY A 302 27.89 -14.96 -9.76
C GLY A 302 29.09 -14.10 -10.14
N ALA A 303 28.91 -13.07 -10.95
CA ALA A 303 29.96 -12.10 -11.28
C ALA A 303 30.34 -11.28 -10.04
N ALA A 304 31.57 -10.77 -9.98
CA ALA A 304 31.94 -9.82 -8.94
C ALA A 304 31.18 -8.52 -9.13
N ILE A 305 30.56 -7.98 -8.05
CA ILE A 305 30.00 -6.63 -8.10
C ILE A 305 31.16 -5.65 -8.33
N GLN A 306 31.12 -4.96 -9.46
CA GLN A 306 32.04 -3.85 -9.69
C GLN A 306 31.80 -2.82 -8.58
N PRO A 307 32.83 -2.41 -7.81
CA PRO A 307 32.65 -1.57 -6.61
C PRO A 307 31.84 -0.30 -6.84
N ASP A 308 31.97 0.30 -8.03
CA ASP A 308 31.31 1.55 -8.38
C ASP A 308 29.97 1.36 -9.09
N ALA A 309 29.69 0.18 -9.67
CA ALA A 309 28.49 -0.07 -10.46
C ALA A 309 27.23 -0.30 -9.61
N ALA A 310 27.37 -0.83 -8.39
CA ALA A 310 26.24 -1.07 -7.49
C ALA A 310 25.80 0.20 -6.74
N GLY A 311 26.65 1.25 -6.71
CA GLY A 311 26.45 2.39 -5.83
C GLY A 311 26.45 1.99 -4.34
N PRO A 312 25.99 2.84 -3.44
CA PRO A 312 25.89 2.51 -2.03
C PRO A 312 24.79 1.47 -1.77
N LEU A 313 25.04 0.60 -0.78
CA LEU A 313 24.19 -0.51 -0.34
C LEU A 313 23.78 -0.32 1.13
N ALA A 314 22.68 -0.94 1.53
CA ALA A 314 22.26 -1.08 2.92
C ALA A 314 22.04 -2.57 3.24
N LEU A 315 22.45 -3.03 4.41
CA LEU A 315 22.03 -4.36 4.87
C LEU A 315 20.59 -4.27 5.41
N ILE A 316 19.69 -4.96 4.76
CA ILE A 316 18.27 -5.00 5.11
C ILE A 316 17.97 -6.27 5.87
N GLU A 317 17.47 -6.13 7.10
CA GLU A 317 16.99 -7.22 7.92
C GLU A 317 15.48 -7.41 7.78
N LEU A 318 15.06 -8.65 7.55
CA LEU A 318 13.67 -9.08 7.50
C LEU A 318 13.43 -10.09 8.62
N GLN A 319 13.11 -9.61 9.82
CA GLN A 319 12.87 -10.42 11.01
C GLN A 319 11.69 -11.37 10.82
N ASN A 320 11.79 -12.60 11.34
CA ASN A 320 10.80 -13.67 11.23
C ASN A 320 10.26 -14.16 12.59
N GLY A 321 10.00 -13.25 13.52
CA GLY A 321 9.57 -13.63 14.87
C GLY A 321 10.67 -14.38 15.62
N SER A 322 10.44 -15.66 15.94
CA SER A 322 11.44 -16.54 16.58
C SER A 322 12.30 -17.31 15.57
N ALA A 323 11.96 -17.29 14.28
CA ALA A 323 12.75 -17.92 13.23
C ALA A 323 13.92 -17.01 12.80
N PRO A 324 14.98 -17.55 12.15
CA PRO A 324 16.07 -16.74 11.63
C PRO A 324 15.59 -15.63 10.71
N ALA A 325 16.17 -14.44 10.84
CA ALA A 325 15.92 -13.33 9.93
C ALA A 325 16.48 -13.62 8.54
N ALA A 326 15.84 -13.10 7.51
CA ALA A 326 16.40 -13.05 6.16
C ALA A 326 17.11 -11.69 5.94
N TYR A 327 18.14 -11.68 5.10
CA TYR A 327 18.94 -10.51 4.82
C TYR A 327 19.15 -10.32 3.32
N VAL A 328 19.14 -9.06 2.89
CA VAL A 328 19.51 -8.67 1.52
C VAL A 328 20.35 -7.40 1.54
N ALA A 329 21.21 -7.23 0.55
CA ALA A 329 21.92 -5.98 0.32
C ALA A 329 21.07 -5.09 -0.60
N GLY A 330 20.31 -4.17 -0.03
CA GLY A 330 19.45 -3.23 -0.73
C GLY A 330 20.29 -2.14 -1.45
N THR A 331 19.99 -1.91 -2.72
CA THR A 331 20.59 -0.86 -3.54
C THR A 331 19.85 0.47 -3.37
N ARG A 332 20.25 1.49 -4.15
CA ARG A 332 19.48 2.72 -4.30
C ARG A 332 18.06 2.44 -4.76
N ASN A 333 17.81 1.49 -5.67
CA ASN A 333 16.47 1.16 -6.14
C ASN A 333 15.61 0.53 -5.06
N PHE A 334 16.17 -0.29 -4.17
CA PHE A 334 15.45 -0.77 -3.00
C PHE A 334 15.00 0.41 -2.12
N TYR A 335 15.91 1.33 -1.83
CA TYR A 335 15.60 2.54 -1.07
C TYR A 335 14.51 3.39 -1.74
N VAL A 336 14.54 3.53 -3.07
CA VAL A 336 13.50 4.24 -3.82
C VAL A 336 12.13 3.58 -3.64
N VAL A 337 12.04 2.25 -3.64
CA VAL A 337 10.77 1.56 -3.33
C VAL A 337 10.28 1.88 -1.91
N THR A 338 11.18 1.98 -0.93
CA THR A 338 10.80 2.37 0.43
C THR A 338 10.27 3.80 0.53
N ARG A 339 10.52 4.67 -0.44
CA ARG A 339 9.97 6.04 -0.46
C ARG A 339 8.46 6.08 -0.64
N TYR A 340 7.89 5.05 -1.25
CA TYR A 340 6.44 4.90 -1.38
C TYR A 340 5.76 4.63 -0.03
N ASN A 341 6.37 3.76 0.76
CA ASN A 341 5.97 3.47 2.15
C ASN A 341 7.25 3.14 2.94
N TRP A 342 7.57 3.90 3.97
CA TRP A 342 8.83 3.84 4.73
C TRP A 342 8.99 2.52 5.48
N SER A 343 9.16 1.40 4.73
CA SER A 343 9.23 0.05 5.27
C SER A 343 9.99 -0.89 4.33
N SER A 344 11.01 -1.58 4.85
CA SER A 344 11.73 -2.64 4.15
C SER A 344 10.82 -3.84 3.81
N TYR A 345 9.88 -4.18 4.70
CA TYR A 345 8.90 -5.26 4.46
C TYR A 345 7.97 -4.95 3.30
N TYR A 346 7.50 -3.71 3.23
CA TYR A 346 6.70 -3.23 2.11
C TYR A 346 7.48 -3.32 0.80
N ALA A 347 8.71 -2.79 0.78
CA ALA A 347 9.54 -2.79 -0.42
C ALA A 347 9.79 -4.22 -0.93
N MET A 348 10.14 -5.16 -0.04
CA MET A 348 10.31 -6.56 -0.42
C MET A 348 9.00 -7.19 -0.92
N ALA A 349 7.85 -6.91 -0.31
CA ALA A 349 6.58 -7.45 -0.76
C ALA A 349 6.21 -6.96 -2.17
N VAL A 350 6.44 -5.68 -2.47
CA VAL A 350 6.28 -5.11 -3.82
C VAL A 350 7.17 -5.81 -4.83
N ILE A 351 8.47 -5.92 -4.52
CA ILE A 351 9.47 -6.53 -5.40
C ILE A 351 9.15 -8.00 -5.66
N GLU A 352 8.84 -8.76 -4.61
CA GLU A 352 8.53 -10.18 -4.74
C GLU A 352 7.21 -10.43 -5.45
N LEU A 353 6.15 -9.64 -5.16
CA LEU A 353 4.89 -9.75 -5.89
C LEU A 353 5.09 -9.49 -7.38
N GLY A 354 5.79 -8.42 -7.73
CA GLY A 354 6.06 -8.11 -9.13
C GLY A 354 6.84 -9.20 -9.85
N ARG A 355 7.84 -9.80 -9.19
CA ARG A 355 8.62 -10.93 -9.71
C ARG A 355 7.78 -12.20 -9.89
N GLU A 356 6.94 -12.55 -8.90
CA GLU A 356 6.05 -13.71 -8.98
C GLU A 356 4.99 -13.54 -10.09
N VAL A 357 4.45 -12.35 -10.27
CA VAL A 357 3.53 -12.04 -11.38
C VAL A 357 4.25 -12.18 -12.73
N ALA A 358 5.46 -11.64 -12.87
CA ALA A 358 6.26 -11.75 -14.07
C ALA A 358 6.60 -13.21 -14.41
N ALA A 359 6.92 -14.03 -13.40
CA ALA A 359 7.23 -15.45 -13.58
C ALA A 359 6.00 -16.31 -13.93
N ALA A 360 4.80 -15.86 -13.56
CA ALA A 360 3.54 -16.56 -13.81
C ALA A 360 2.87 -16.18 -15.15
N ARG A 361 3.43 -15.24 -15.89
CA ARG A 361 2.99 -14.86 -17.24
C ARG A 361 3.47 -15.85 -18.29
#